data_c58a2746536856883f408c290b5f317a
#
_entry.id   c58a2746536856883f408c290b5f317a
#
_cell.length_a   1.000
_cell.length_b   1.000
_cell.length_c   1.000
_cell.angle_alpha   90.00
_cell.angle_beta   90.00
_cell.angle_gamma   90.00
#
_symmetry.space_group_name_H-M   'P 1'
#
loop_
_entity.id
_entity.type
_entity.pdbx_description
1 polymer ?
#
loop_
_entity_poly.entity_id
_entity_poly.type
_entity_poly.pdbx_seq_one_letter_code
_entity_poly.pdbx_strand_id
1 'polypeptide(L)'
;MSIHKKLAAVQAELKAPKGQFNSFGKYNYRSCEDILEAVKPLLAKHELGMTISDYIMSHEGRVYVRAEVEVFDFDGNIVSVQAQAREEDSKKGMDASQVTGATSSYARKYALNGMFLIDDTKDSDSTNMHGKETTTTPGRVPVGGAAARDAIAEEESESGLSIMDKAVAYLKAARNRTEAYDSVMKHYGQQLTEAQKSALKKFVR
;
A
#
# COMPACT_ATOMS: atom_id res chain seq x y z
N MET A 1 -35.57 -5.62 1.63
CA MET A 1 -34.59 -6.27 2.55
C MET A 1 -33.80 -5.16 3.19
N SER A 2 -33.50 -5.18 4.49
CA SER A 2 -32.74 -4.06 5.10
C SER A 2 -31.32 -4.00 4.59
N ILE A 3 -30.73 -2.78 4.55
CA ILE A 3 -29.35 -2.56 4.12
C ILE A 3 -28.35 -3.43 4.88
N HIS A 4 -28.56 -3.63 6.20
CA HIS A 4 -27.68 -4.48 7.01
C HIS A 4 -27.69 -5.96 6.57
N LYS A 5 -28.84 -6.49 6.12
CA LYS A 5 -28.91 -7.85 5.58
C LYS A 5 -28.24 -7.94 4.21
N LYS A 6 -28.40 -6.92 3.36
CA LYS A 6 -27.72 -6.85 2.05
C LYS A 6 -26.20 -6.77 2.24
N LEU A 7 -25.73 -5.90 3.15
CA LEU A 7 -24.31 -5.76 3.47
C LEU A 7 -23.73 -7.05 4.06
N ALA A 8 -24.42 -7.69 4.99
CA ALA A 8 -23.98 -8.98 5.54
C ALA A 8 -23.84 -10.06 4.47
N ALA A 9 -24.70 -10.08 3.45
CA ALA A 9 -24.57 -10.99 2.33
C ALA A 9 -23.32 -10.68 1.48
N VAL A 10 -23.03 -9.39 1.21
CA VAL A 10 -21.79 -8.99 0.54
C VAL A 10 -20.57 -9.42 1.35
N GLN A 11 -20.55 -9.18 2.66
CA GLN A 11 -19.44 -9.58 3.54
C GLN A 11 -19.19 -11.08 3.54
N ALA A 12 -20.26 -11.89 3.51
CA ALA A 12 -20.16 -13.36 3.46
C ALA A 12 -19.64 -13.88 2.11
N GLU A 13 -19.99 -13.23 1.01
CA GLU A 13 -19.62 -13.66 -0.34
C GLU A 13 -18.27 -13.12 -0.80
N LEU A 14 -17.84 -11.96 -0.27
CA LEU A 14 -16.65 -11.26 -0.74
C LEU A 14 -15.39 -12.10 -0.48
N LYS A 15 -14.64 -12.31 -1.55
CA LYS A 15 -13.30 -12.89 -1.51
C LYS A 15 -12.35 -11.93 -2.20
N ALA A 16 -11.47 -11.33 -1.43
CA ALA A 16 -10.41 -10.45 -1.92
C ALA A 16 -9.04 -11.06 -1.56
N PRO A 17 -8.59 -12.08 -2.32
CA PRO A 17 -7.33 -12.76 -2.02
C PRO A 17 -6.13 -11.80 -2.18
N LYS A 18 -5.04 -12.07 -1.46
CA LYS A 18 -3.77 -11.37 -1.63
C LYS A 18 -3.09 -11.85 -2.91
N GLY A 19 -3.48 -11.27 -4.06
CA GLY A 19 -3.01 -11.63 -5.40
C GLY A 19 -1.72 -10.94 -5.81
N GLN A 20 -1.35 -9.83 -5.17
CA GLN A 20 -0.13 -9.08 -5.44
C GLN A 20 1.04 -9.66 -4.62
N PHE A 21 2.26 -9.62 -5.18
CA PHE A 21 3.45 -10.08 -4.49
C PHE A 21 4.45 -8.94 -4.32
N ASN A 22 4.78 -8.62 -3.07
CA ASN A 22 5.87 -7.69 -2.76
C ASN A 22 7.21 -8.43 -2.81
N SER A 23 8.01 -8.14 -3.83
CA SER A 23 9.31 -8.79 -4.05
C SER A 23 10.37 -8.37 -3.02
N PHE A 24 10.22 -7.19 -2.43
CA PHE A 24 11.12 -6.67 -1.40
C PHE A 24 10.81 -7.30 -0.03
N GLY A 25 9.55 -7.23 0.42
CA GLY A 25 9.11 -7.78 1.70
C GLY A 25 8.85 -9.30 1.66
N LYS A 26 8.87 -9.94 0.48
CA LYS A 26 8.63 -11.38 0.29
C LYS A 26 7.28 -11.86 0.84
N TYR A 27 6.24 -11.05 0.70
CA TYR A 27 4.88 -11.40 1.12
C TYR A 27 3.84 -11.07 0.04
N ASN A 28 2.69 -11.75 0.12
CA ASN A 28 1.55 -11.46 -0.73
C ASN A 28 0.69 -10.39 -0.05
N TYR A 29 0.20 -9.42 -0.83
CA TYR A 29 -0.72 -8.39 -0.38
C TYR A 29 -1.87 -8.22 -1.36
N ARG A 30 -2.86 -7.40 -0.99
CA ARG A 30 -3.93 -6.91 -1.87
C ARG A 30 -3.88 -5.39 -1.90
N SER A 31 -4.08 -4.81 -3.08
CA SER A 31 -4.22 -3.37 -3.24
C SER A 31 -5.64 -2.91 -2.89
N CYS A 32 -5.84 -1.60 -2.80
CA CYS A 32 -7.17 -1.01 -2.69
C CYS A 32 -8.03 -1.38 -3.91
N GLU A 33 -7.44 -1.34 -5.10
CA GLU A 33 -8.05 -1.67 -6.38
C GLU A 33 -8.55 -3.13 -6.42
N ASP A 34 -7.77 -4.07 -5.90
CA ASP A 34 -8.17 -5.50 -5.84
C ASP A 34 -9.46 -5.67 -5.02
N ILE A 35 -9.60 -4.92 -3.91
CA ILE A 35 -10.83 -4.94 -3.10
C ILE A 35 -11.98 -4.33 -3.88
N LEU A 36 -11.78 -3.18 -4.52
CA LEU A 36 -12.80 -2.49 -5.30
C LEU A 36 -13.31 -3.37 -6.45
N GLU A 37 -12.42 -4.01 -7.19
CA GLU A 37 -12.81 -4.92 -8.28
C GLU A 37 -13.59 -6.14 -7.77
N ALA A 38 -13.19 -6.70 -6.63
CA ALA A 38 -13.89 -7.85 -6.05
C ALA A 38 -15.28 -7.50 -5.49
N VAL A 39 -15.48 -6.29 -4.97
CA VAL A 39 -16.74 -5.89 -4.34
C VAL A 39 -17.79 -5.38 -5.34
N LYS A 40 -17.40 -4.75 -6.45
CA LYS A 40 -18.30 -4.16 -7.46
C LYS A 40 -19.42 -5.11 -7.90
N PRO A 41 -19.14 -6.37 -8.33
CA PRO A 41 -20.20 -7.27 -8.78
C PRO A 41 -21.14 -7.68 -7.65
N LEU A 42 -20.66 -7.75 -6.41
CA LEU A 42 -21.48 -8.08 -5.24
C LEU A 42 -22.39 -6.94 -4.84
N LEU A 43 -21.89 -5.68 -4.88
CA LEU A 43 -22.74 -4.52 -4.65
C LEU A 43 -23.88 -4.47 -5.66
N ALA A 44 -23.59 -4.66 -6.95
CA ALA A 44 -24.62 -4.71 -8.00
C ALA A 44 -25.63 -5.86 -7.77
N LYS A 45 -25.15 -7.05 -7.41
CA LYS A 45 -25.99 -8.22 -7.12
C LYS A 45 -26.95 -7.98 -5.97
N HIS A 46 -26.50 -7.27 -4.93
CA HIS A 46 -27.29 -7.01 -3.73
C HIS A 46 -27.98 -5.64 -3.73
N GLU A 47 -28.02 -4.97 -4.89
CA GLU A 47 -28.68 -3.66 -5.07
C GLU A 47 -28.18 -2.64 -4.06
N LEU A 48 -26.86 -2.51 -3.96
CA LEU A 48 -26.14 -1.53 -3.12
C LEU A 48 -25.29 -0.64 -4.01
N GLY A 49 -25.14 0.62 -3.59
CA GLY A 49 -24.12 1.52 -4.10
C GLY A 49 -23.05 1.78 -3.04
N MET A 50 -21.90 2.30 -3.46
CA MET A 50 -20.81 2.68 -2.57
C MET A 50 -20.11 3.94 -3.06
N THR A 51 -19.73 4.80 -2.12
CA THR A 51 -18.85 5.95 -2.34
C THR A 51 -17.66 5.90 -1.40
N ILE A 52 -16.55 6.49 -1.83
CA ILE A 52 -15.36 6.69 -0.98
C ILE A 52 -14.96 8.15 -1.08
N SER A 53 -14.80 8.80 0.06
CA SER A 53 -14.38 10.20 0.18
C SER A 53 -13.16 10.30 1.08
N ASP A 54 -12.22 11.19 0.73
CA ASP A 54 -11.03 11.46 1.53
C ASP A 54 -11.12 12.85 2.15
N TYR A 55 -10.68 12.96 3.39
CA TYR A 55 -10.61 14.20 4.16
C TYR A 55 -9.22 14.36 4.75
N ILE A 56 -8.65 15.54 4.64
CA ILE A 56 -7.39 15.87 5.27
C ILE A 56 -7.65 16.34 6.70
N MET A 57 -6.97 15.68 7.65
CA MET A 57 -7.09 15.98 9.08
C MET A 57 -5.71 16.40 9.61
N SER A 58 -5.69 17.37 10.50
CA SER A 58 -4.46 17.75 11.23
C SER A 58 -4.67 17.53 12.72
N HIS A 59 -3.74 16.86 13.36
CA HIS A 59 -3.73 16.65 14.81
C HIS A 59 -2.31 16.73 15.35
N GLU A 60 -2.09 17.65 16.30
CA GLU A 60 -0.79 17.90 16.92
C GLU A 60 0.37 18.11 15.89
N GLY A 61 0.09 18.90 14.84
CA GLY A 61 1.06 19.20 13.78
C GLY A 61 1.33 18.04 12.82
N ARG A 62 0.59 16.95 12.91
CA ARG A 62 0.68 15.80 12.00
C ARG A 62 -0.52 15.77 11.08
N VAL A 63 -0.27 15.39 9.83
CA VAL A 63 -1.31 15.27 8.80
C VAL A 63 -1.76 13.81 8.70
N TYR A 64 -3.07 13.63 8.55
CA TYR A 64 -3.72 12.34 8.34
C TYR A 64 -4.68 12.44 7.17
N VAL A 65 -4.71 11.44 6.33
CA VAL A 65 -5.79 11.24 5.37
C VAL A 65 -6.82 10.33 6.04
N ARG A 66 -8.07 10.79 6.15
CA ARG A 66 -9.21 10.00 6.61
C ARG A 66 -10.04 9.60 5.40
N ALA A 67 -10.14 8.32 5.13
CA ALA A 67 -11.07 7.77 4.17
C ALA A 67 -12.40 7.41 4.85
N GLU A 68 -13.50 7.74 4.20
CA GLU A 68 -14.85 7.35 4.57
C GLU A 68 -15.45 6.52 3.43
N VAL A 69 -15.85 5.30 3.74
CA VAL A 69 -16.56 4.40 2.84
C VAL A 69 -18.02 4.40 3.26
N GLU A 70 -18.92 4.75 2.35
CA GLU A 70 -20.35 4.69 2.53
C GLU A 70 -20.96 3.67 1.59
N VAL A 71 -21.71 2.72 2.14
CA VAL A 71 -22.56 1.80 1.39
C VAL A 71 -24.01 2.23 1.58
N PHE A 72 -24.76 2.38 0.48
CA PHE A 72 -26.14 2.84 0.51
C PHE A 72 -27.05 1.91 -0.32
N ASP A 73 -28.32 1.87 0.04
CA ASP A 73 -29.37 1.23 -0.76
C ASP A 73 -30.24 2.28 -1.48
N PHE A 74 -31.12 1.85 -2.37
CA PHE A 74 -32.01 2.73 -3.12
C PHE A 74 -33.17 3.29 -2.29
N ASP A 75 -33.34 2.84 -1.03
CA ASP A 75 -34.30 3.37 -0.08
C ASP A 75 -33.71 4.54 0.74
N GLY A 76 -32.45 4.90 0.52
CA GLY A 76 -31.74 6.01 1.18
C GLY A 76 -31.10 5.64 2.52
N ASN A 77 -31.04 4.36 2.87
CA ASN A 77 -30.31 3.93 4.06
C ASN A 77 -28.79 3.87 3.76
N ILE A 78 -27.98 4.28 4.72
CA ILE A 78 -26.51 4.37 4.61
C ILE A 78 -25.84 3.66 5.78
N VAL A 79 -24.77 2.94 5.51
CA VAL A 79 -23.81 2.44 6.50
C VAL A 79 -22.46 3.03 6.17
N SER A 80 -21.78 3.65 7.12
CA SER A 80 -20.49 4.27 6.90
C SER A 80 -19.41 3.71 7.82
N VAL A 81 -18.18 3.62 7.31
CA VAL A 81 -16.97 3.24 8.04
C VAL A 81 -15.86 4.20 7.68
N GLN A 82 -15.11 4.65 8.68
CA GLN A 82 -13.97 5.55 8.51
C GLN A 82 -12.69 4.88 8.97
N ALA A 83 -11.59 5.18 8.29
CA ALA A 83 -10.24 4.84 8.72
C ALA A 83 -9.28 5.99 8.42
N GLN A 84 -8.12 5.98 9.06
CA GLN A 84 -7.14 7.04 8.91
C GLN A 84 -5.76 6.43 8.68
N ALA A 85 -4.97 7.11 7.84
CA ALA A 85 -3.54 6.86 7.69
C ALA A 85 -2.78 8.16 7.92
N ARG A 86 -1.64 8.08 8.60
CA ARG A 86 -0.77 9.24 8.80
C ARG A 86 0.01 9.51 7.54
N GLU A 87 0.01 10.78 7.10
CA GLU A 87 0.89 11.24 6.03
C GLU A 87 2.29 11.50 6.59
N GLU A 88 3.31 11.04 5.89
CA GLU A 88 4.70 11.36 6.21
C GLU A 88 5.03 12.77 5.72
N ASP A 89 5.81 13.53 6.51
CA ASP A 89 6.18 14.92 6.18
C ASP A 89 7.03 15.00 4.90
N SER A 90 7.83 13.99 4.64
CA SER A 90 8.62 13.83 3.41
C SER A 90 9.07 12.39 3.24
N LYS A 91 9.15 11.93 2.00
CA LYS A 91 9.68 10.61 1.68
C LYS A 91 10.67 10.70 0.52
N LYS A 92 11.84 10.09 0.73
CA LYS A 92 12.88 10.05 -0.30
C LYS A 92 12.37 9.33 -1.55
N GLY A 93 12.41 10.02 -2.68
CA GLY A 93 11.99 9.46 -3.97
C GLY A 93 10.53 9.70 -4.35
N MET A 94 9.74 10.34 -3.48
CA MET A 94 8.36 10.72 -3.74
C MET A 94 8.19 12.25 -3.68
N ASP A 95 7.35 12.79 -4.55
CA ASP A 95 6.86 14.16 -4.41
C ASP A 95 5.68 14.22 -3.41
N ALA A 96 5.28 15.43 -3.03
CA ALA A 96 4.22 15.62 -2.04
C ALA A 96 2.89 14.98 -2.46
N SER A 97 2.55 15.05 -3.75
CA SER A 97 1.29 14.46 -4.27
C SER A 97 1.32 12.94 -4.20
N GLN A 98 2.49 12.32 -4.47
CA GLN A 98 2.67 10.88 -4.34
C GLN A 98 2.57 10.42 -2.89
N VAL A 99 3.13 11.18 -1.93
CA VAL A 99 3.00 10.87 -0.50
C VAL A 99 1.54 10.88 -0.07
N THR A 100 0.79 11.93 -0.44
CA THR A 100 -0.65 12.03 -0.15
C THR A 100 -1.43 10.90 -0.81
N GLY A 101 -1.16 10.58 -2.09
CA GLY A 101 -1.81 9.51 -2.84
C GLY A 101 -1.62 8.14 -2.18
N ALA A 102 -0.38 7.83 -1.77
CA ALA A 102 -0.07 6.62 -1.03
C ALA A 102 -0.85 6.54 0.27
N THR A 103 -0.83 7.61 1.06
CA THR A 103 -1.55 7.68 2.33
C THR A 103 -3.06 7.50 2.15
N SER A 104 -3.63 8.08 1.09
CA SER A 104 -5.03 7.89 0.69
C SER A 104 -5.33 6.41 0.40
N SER A 105 -4.52 5.73 -0.43
CA SER A 105 -4.67 4.30 -0.71
C SER A 105 -4.73 3.45 0.56
N TYR A 106 -3.91 3.78 1.55
CA TYR A 106 -3.93 3.11 2.85
C TYR A 106 -5.18 3.36 3.65
N ALA A 107 -5.57 4.63 3.81
CA ALA A 107 -6.77 4.99 4.53
C ALA A 107 -8.00 4.30 3.93
N ARG A 108 -8.12 4.30 2.61
CA ARG A 108 -9.19 3.62 1.85
C ARG A 108 -9.17 2.12 2.07
N LYS A 109 -8.00 1.48 1.99
CA LYS A 109 -7.86 0.03 2.22
C LYS A 109 -8.32 -0.36 3.62
N TYR A 110 -7.94 0.39 4.65
CA TYR A 110 -8.38 0.13 6.03
C TYR A 110 -9.88 0.35 6.20
N ALA A 111 -10.46 1.39 5.61
CA ALA A 111 -11.89 1.62 5.65
C ALA A 111 -12.68 0.48 4.96
N LEU A 112 -12.21 0.02 3.79
CA LEU A 112 -12.79 -1.12 3.07
C LEU A 112 -12.66 -2.43 3.85
N ASN A 113 -11.51 -2.68 4.49
CA ASN A 113 -11.32 -3.85 5.34
C ASN A 113 -12.34 -3.87 6.49
N GLY A 114 -12.57 -2.71 7.13
CA GLY A 114 -13.58 -2.58 8.19
C GLY A 114 -15.01 -2.75 7.66
N MET A 115 -15.35 -2.13 6.53
CA MET A 115 -16.69 -2.22 5.92
C MET A 115 -17.05 -3.64 5.53
N PHE A 116 -16.11 -4.38 4.93
CA PHE A 116 -16.37 -5.70 4.36
C PHE A 116 -15.83 -6.86 5.19
N LEU A 117 -15.35 -6.60 6.41
CA LEU A 117 -14.80 -7.61 7.32
C LEU A 117 -13.71 -8.46 6.65
N ILE A 118 -12.83 -7.79 5.88
CA ILE A 118 -11.73 -8.46 5.21
C ILE A 118 -10.64 -8.74 6.23
N ASP A 119 -10.39 -10.02 6.48
CA ASP A 119 -9.38 -10.48 7.42
C ASP A 119 -7.99 -10.50 6.75
N ASP A 120 -7.03 -9.85 7.37
CA ASP A 120 -5.60 -9.94 7.07
C ASP A 120 -4.96 -11.03 7.95
N THR A 121 -5.27 -12.30 7.63
CA THR A 121 -4.90 -13.50 8.39
C THR A 121 -3.40 -13.75 8.60
N LYS A 122 -2.52 -12.87 8.19
CA LYS A 122 -1.14 -12.83 8.69
C LYS A 122 -0.96 -11.57 9.50
N ASP A 123 -1.20 -11.70 10.79
CA ASP A 123 -0.83 -10.72 11.76
C ASP A 123 0.69 -10.50 11.67
N SER A 124 1.10 -9.26 11.42
CA SER A 124 2.52 -8.88 11.38
C SER A 124 3.25 -9.23 12.69
N ASP A 125 2.51 -9.38 13.78
CA ASP A 125 3.05 -9.84 15.07
C ASP A 125 3.57 -11.28 15.03
N SER A 126 3.07 -12.11 14.10
CA SER A 126 3.55 -13.49 13.92
C SER A 126 4.93 -13.58 13.25
N THR A 127 5.41 -12.50 12.61
CA THR A 127 6.70 -12.44 11.91
C THR A 127 7.75 -11.63 12.64
N ASN A 128 7.39 -10.98 13.76
CA ASN A 128 8.33 -10.19 14.56
C ASN A 128 9.18 -11.08 15.47
N MET A 129 10.28 -11.59 14.94
CA MET A 129 11.25 -12.44 15.66
C MET A 129 12.30 -11.64 16.45
N HIS A 130 12.11 -10.34 16.65
CA HIS A 130 12.99 -9.54 17.48
C HIS A 130 12.59 -9.62 18.96
N GLY A 131 13.33 -10.42 19.72
CA GLY A 131 13.35 -10.42 21.19
C GLY A 131 12.37 -11.39 21.85
N LYS A 132 12.61 -12.70 21.72
CA LYS A 132 12.10 -13.63 22.72
C LYS A 132 12.92 -13.53 24.00
N GLU A 133 12.53 -12.60 24.87
CA GLU A 133 12.64 -12.79 26.31
C GLU A 133 11.22 -12.81 26.87
N THR A 134 10.95 -13.94 27.56
CA THR A 134 9.67 -14.24 28.18
C THR A 134 9.38 -13.31 29.33
N THR A 135 8.34 -12.48 29.22
CA THR A 135 7.54 -12.08 30.38
C THR A 135 6.12 -11.74 29.96
N THR A 136 5.19 -12.51 30.46
CA THR A 136 3.75 -12.35 30.40
C THR A 136 3.28 -11.08 31.09
N THR A 137 2.59 -10.19 30.36
CA THR A 137 1.56 -9.28 30.92
C THR A 137 0.56 -8.87 29.86
N PRO A 138 -0.75 -8.90 30.14
CA PRO A 138 -1.79 -8.65 29.13
C PRO A 138 -2.11 -7.17 28.97
N GLY A 139 -2.36 -6.76 27.74
CA GLY A 139 -3.18 -5.62 27.43
C GLY A 139 -2.48 -4.31 27.10
N ARG A 140 -2.10 -4.13 25.85
CA ARG A 140 -2.12 -2.81 25.20
C ARG A 140 -2.17 -2.99 23.69
N VAL A 141 -3.19 -2.42 23.06
CA VAL A 141 -3.34 -2.38 21.60
C VAL A 141 -2.29 -1.43 21.03
N PRO A 142 -1.38 -1.84 20.13
CA PRO A 142 -0.47 -0.92 19.48
C PRO A 142 -1.18 -0.25 18.32
N VAL A 143 -1.36 1.05 18.40
CA VAL A 143 -1.77 1.90 17.29
C VAL A 143 -0.60 2.00 16.30
N GLY A 144 -0.80 1.41 15.14
CA GLY A 144 -0.19 1.62 13.83
C GLY A 144 1.14 2.38 13.70
N GLY A 145 2.26 1.69 13.79
CA GLY A 145 3.56 2.26 13.43
C GLY A 145 4.37 1.43 12.43
N ALA A 146 4.18 0.11 12.42
CA ALA A 146 4.95 -0.79 11.54
C ALA A 146 4.27 -0.99 10.17
N ALA A 147 2.95 -1.16 10.15
CA ALA A 147 2.21 -1.33 8.88
C ALA A 147 2.34 -0.13 7.93
N ALA A 148 2.47 1.10 8.45
CA ALA A 148 2.69 2.28 7.63
C ALA A 148 4.09 2.32 7.00
N ARG A 149 5.13 1.76 7.65
CA ARG A 149 6.49 1.70 7.11
C ARG A 149 6.62 0.65 5.99
N ASP A 150 5.97 -0.50 6.16
CA ASP A 150 6.02 -1.57 5.17
C ASP A 150 5.28 -1.18 3.88
N ALA A 151 4.26 -0.41 4.03
CA ALA A 151 3.42 0.06 2.97
C ALA A 151 4.04 1.13 2.08
N ILE A 152 4.82 2.00 2.67
CA ILE A 152 5.56 3.02 1.93
C ILE A 152 6.67 2.37 1.08
N ALA A 153 7.18 1.20 1.53
CA ALA A 153 8.08 0.38 0.73
C ALA A 153 7.37 -0.29 -0.48
N GLU A 154 6.03 -0.47 -0.44
CA GLU A 154 5.27 -1.08 -1.52
C GLU A 154 5.20 -0.21 -2.77
N GLU A 155 5.02 1.12 -2.64
CA GLU A 155 4.95 2.02 -3.80
C GLU A 155 6.30 2.26 -4.50
N GLU A 156 7.42 2.13 -3.78
CA GLU A 156 8.74 2.13 -4.44
C GLU A 156 8.95 0.90 -5.33
N SER A 157 8.14 -0.15 -5.18
CA SER A 157 8.25 -1.40 -5.94
C SER A 157 7.32 -1.52 -7.14
N GLU A 158 6.38 -0.60 -7.36
CA GLU A 158 5.49 -0.66 -8.54
C GLU A 158 6.22 -0.52 -9.89
N SER A 159 7.47 -0.03 -9.90
CA SER A 159 8.30 -0.13 -11.11
C SER A 159 9.00 -1.50 -11.27
N GLY A 160 8.85 -2.44 -10.35
CA GLY A 160 9.32 -3.85 -10.43
C GLY A 160 10.81 -4.07 -10.77
N LEU A 161 11.55 -3.02 -11.03
CA LEU A 161 12.91 -3.05 -11.52
C LEU A 161 13.87 -2.69 -10.37
N SER A 162 14.82 -3.59 -10.09
CA SER A 162 15.92 -3.28 -9.17
C SER A 162 16.69 -2.04 -9.66
N ILE A 163 17.43 -1.37 -8.78
CA ILE A 163 18.33 -0.25 -9.17
C ILE A 163 19.23 -0.71 -10.33
N MET A 164 19.64 -1.95 -10.32
CA MET A 164 20.46 -2.53 -11.38
C MET A 164 19.69 -2.62 -12.70
N ASP A 165 18.43 -3.06 -12.68
CA ASP A 165 17.58 -3.17 -13.88
C ASP A 165 17.27 -1.80 -14.47
N LYS A 166 16.97 -0.81 -13.63
CA LYS A 166 16.77 0.59 -14.04
C LYS A 166 18.03 1.18 -14.67
N ALA A 167 19.19 0.94 -14.05
CA ALA A 167 20.48 1.38 -14.58
C ALA A 167 20.80 0.72 -15.93
N VAL A 168 20.56 -0.58 -16.07
CA VAL A 168 20.77 -1.31 -17.33
C VAL A 168 19.82 -0.81 -18.42
N ALA A 169 18.54 -0.60 -18.10
CA ALA A 169 17.58 -0.08 -19.05
C ALA A 169 17.96 1.33 -19.54
N TYR A 170 18.36 2.22 -18.62
CA TYR A 170 18.83 3.56 -18.94
C TYR A 170 20.07 3.56 -19.84
N LEU A 171 21.08 2.72 -19.53
CA LEU A 171 22.28 2.58 -20.34
C LEU A 171 21.99 2.02 -21.74
N LYS A 172 21.04 1.07 -21.86
CA LYS A 172 20.64 0.51 -23.16
C LYS A 172 19.90 1.53 -24.04
N ALA A 173 19.11 2.42 -23.45
CA ALA A 173 18.36 3.43 -24.16
C ALA A 173 19.18 4.69 -24.52
N ALA A 174 20.35 4.89 -23.88
CA ALA A 174 21.15 6.08 -24.04
C ALA A 174 21.90 6.10 -25.38
N ARG A 175 21.88 7.25 -26.06
CA ARG A 175 22.70 7.49 -27.28
C ARG A 175 24.19 7.63 -26.94
N ASN A 176 24.51 8.25 -25.80
CA ASN A 176 25.87 8.34 -25.26
C ASN A 176 25.96 7.53 -23.97
N ARG A 177 26.50 6.32 -24.06
CA ARG A 177 26.56 5.36 -22.95
C ARG A 177 27.56 5.77 -21.86
N THR A 178 28.59 6.52 -22.20
CA THR A 178 29.59 7.01 -21.24
C THR A 178 28.97 8.05 -20.31
N GLU A 179 28.31 9.05 -20.86
CA GLU A 179 27.61 10.08 -20.06
C GLU A 179 26.47 9.46 -19.22
N ALA A 180 25.76 8.49 -19.81
CA ALA A 180 24.70 7.78 -19.09
C ALA A 180 25.28 6.97 -17.90
N TYR A 181 26.42 6.33 -18.07
CA TYR A 181 27.09 5.63 -16.98
C TYR A 181 27.53 6.58 -15.85
N ASP A 182 28.13 7.72 -16.20
CA ASP A 182 28.53 8.72 -15.22
C ASP A 182 27.32 9.27 -14.46
N SER A 183 26.19 9.48 -15.14
CA SER A 183 24.94 9.87 -14.53
C SER A 183 24.41 8.81 -13.56
N VAL A 184 24.44 7.51 -13.94
CA VAL A 184 24.07 6.40 -13.07
C VAL A 184 24.98 6.33 -11.85
N MET A 185 26.29 6.48 -12.01
CA MET A 185 27.23 6.47 -10.91
C MET A 185 27.04 7.66 -9.95
N LYS A 186 26.70 8.82 -10.48
CA LYS A 186 26.41 10.02 -9.68
C LYS A 186 25.14 9.83 -8.82
N HIS A 187 24.08 9.22 -9.35
CA HIS A 187 22.80 9.09 -8.66
C HIS A 187 22.70 7.81 -7.81
N TYR A 188 23.24 6.69 -8.27
CA TYR A 188 23.08 5.38 -7.64
C TYR A 188 24.36 4.74 -7.16
N GLY A 189 25.52 5.36 -7.41
CA GLY A 189 26.83 4.77 -7.12
C GLY A 189 27.06 4.36 -5.67
N GLN A 190 26.41 5.03 -4.69
CA GLN A 190 26.48 4.68 -3.27
C GLN A 190 25.57 3.47 -2.91
N GLN A 191 24.58 3.15 -3.73
CA GLN A 191 23.61 2.08 -3.52
C GLN A 191 23.98 0.78 -4.30
N LEU A 192 24.97 0.89 -5.18
CA LEU A 192 25.44 -0.23 -6.00
C LEU A 192 26.70 -0.86 -5.39
N THR A 193 26.73 -2.19 -5.36
CA THR A 193 27.94 -2.94 -4.97
C THR A 193 29.02 -2.83 -6.06
N GLU A 194 30.28 -3.06 -5.72
CA GLU A 194 31.40 -3.02 -6.68
C GLU A 194 31.23 -4.02 -7.83
N ALA A 195 30.64 -5.18 -7.55
CA ALA A 195 30.28 -6.17 -8.57
C ALA A 195 29.26 -5.62 -9.57
N GLN A 196 28.22 -4.91 -9.07
CA GLN A 196 27.19 -4.26 -9.89
C GLN A 196 27.76 -3.12 -10.74
N LYS A 197 28.60 -2.27 -10.16
CA LYS A 197 29.31 -1.20 -10.89
C LYS A 197 30.17 -1.76 -12.01
N SER A 198 30.90 -2.85 -11.73
CA SER A 198 31.70 -3.56 -12.74
C SER A 198 30.87 -4.16 -13.87
N ALA A 199 29.69 -4.73 -13.54
CA ALA A 199 28.74 -5.23 -14.52
C ALA A 199 28.18 -4.11 -15.41
N LEU A 200 27.79 -2.95 -14.85
CA LEU A 200 27.30 -1.80 -15.61
C LEU A 200 28.35 -1.20 -16.53
N LYS A 201 29.64 -1.21 -16.13
CA LYS A 201 30.74 -0.72 -16.96
C LYS A 201 30.89 -1.49 -18.27
N LYS A 202 30.43 -2.75 -18.35
CA LYS A 202 30.45 -3.55 -19.58
C LYS A 202 29.49 -3.01 -20.65
N PHE A 203 28.48 -2.23 -20.29
CA PHE A 203 27.56 -1.61 -21.24
C PHE A 203 28.08 -0.31 -21.87
N VAL A 204 29.21 0.21 -21.39
CA VAL A 204 29.85 1.44 -21.90
C VAL A 204 30.81 1.16 -23.06
N ARG A 205 31.14 -0.12 -23.31
CA ARG A 205 32.00 -0.55 -24.40
C ARG A 205 31.25 -0.79 -25.69
#